data_47af0b5e3e5162c4c3e2770d2dadd575
#
_entry.id   47af0b5e3e5162c4c3e2770d2dadd575
#
_cell.length_a   1.000
_cell.length_b   1.000
_cell.length_c   1.000
_cell.angle_alpha   90.00
_cell.angle_beta   90.00
_cell.angle_gamma   90.00
#
_symmetry.space_group_name_H-M   'P 1'
#
loop_
_entity.id
_entity.type
_entity.pdbx_description
1 polymer ?
#
loop_
_entity_poly.entity_id
_entity_poly.type
_entity_poly.pdbx_seq_one_letter_code
_entity_poly.pdbx_strand_id
1 'polypeptide(L)'
;MQGVQKTVRRRRHEGRTDYKARFFLLKSGKPRVVFRKTNRFLQAQVVISEIAKDRVIVNVSTKDLIKFGWPEKLSGSLKSLPAAYLMGYLLAKRTEIKSGVLDIGLLSHVPKSRIYAFVKGMKDAGFEIPVNEEVLPDDEMINRKTETAKLINQLKEKLK
;
A
#
# COMPACT_ATOMS: atom_id res chain seq x y z
N MET A 1 -9.41 -48.16 5.00
CA MET A 1 -8.34 -47.24 4.53
C MET A 1 -8.48 -45.95 5.28
N GLN A 2 -7.59 -45.65 6.26
CA GLN A 2 -7.56 -44.34 6.90
C GLN A 2 -7.02 -43.31 5.90
N GLY A 3 -7.82 -42.35 5.48
CA GLY A 3 -7.39 -41.30 4.58
C GLY A 3 -6.28 -40.47 5.22
N VAL A 4 -5.20 -40.24 4.49
CA VAL A 4 -4.09 -39.38 4.91
C VAL A 4 -4.67 -38.03 5.29
N GLN A 5 -4.61 -37.65 6.57
CA GLN A 5 -5.02 -36.34 7.05
C GLN A 5 -4.13 -35.27 6.36
N LYS A 6 -4.75 -34.46 5.49
CA LYS A 6 -4.07 -33.32 4.88
C LYS A 6 -3.73 -32.31 5.98
N THR A 7 -2.48 -32.18 6.31
CA THR A 7 -1.99 -31.16 7.26
C THR A 7 -2.25 -29.76 6.67
N VAL A 8 -2.91 -28.92 7.44
CA VAL A 8 -3.14 -27.52 7.07
C VAL A 8 -1.85 -26.73 7.31
N ARG A 9 -1.46 -25.92 6.33
CA ARG A 9 -0.26 -25.07 6.48
C ARG A 9 -0.40 -24.17 7.72
N ARG A 10 0.66 -24.08 8.55
CA ARG A 10 0.67 -23.33 9.80
C ARG A 10 0.04 -21.91 9.67
N ARG A 11 0.50 -21.13 8.71
CA ARG A 11 -0.01 -19.74 8.51
C ARG A 11 -1.48 -19.68 8.12
N ARG A 12 -2.02 -20.70 7.48
CA ARG A 12 -3.46 -20.82 7.19
C ARG A 12 -4.24 -21.16 8.47
N HIS A 13 -3.73 -22.08 9.25
CA HIS A 13 -4.32 -22.46 10.54
C HIS A 13 -4.37 -21.28 11.50
N GLU A 14 -3.30 -20.49 11.57
CA GLU A 14 -3.20 -19.27 12.37
C GLU A 14 -3.96 -18.05 11.78
N GLY A 15 -4.67 -18.21 10.65
CA GLY A 15 -5.38 -17.12 10.01
C GLY A 15 -4.49 -15.95 9.51
N ARG A 16 -3.19 -16.20 9.28
CA ARG A 16 -2.22 -15.15 8.91
C ARG A 16 -2.01 -14.98 7.41
N THR A 17 -2.54 -15.87 6.59
CA THR A 17 -2.33 -15.81 5.14
C THR A 17 -3.52 -16.40 4.40
N ASP A 18 -4.11 -15.61 3.51
CA ASP A 18 -5.03 -16.10 2.48
C ASP A 18 -4.21 -16.67 1.31
N TYR A 19 -4.08 -18.00 1.29
CA TYR A 19 -3.35 -18.69 0.23
C TYR A 19 -4.06 -18.67 -1.12
N LYS A 20 -5.39 -18.53 -1.13
CA LYS A 20 -6.16 -18.44 -2.38
C LYS A 20 -5.90 -17.10 -3.07
N ALA A 21 -6.05 -16.00 -2.35
CA ALA A 21 -5.75 -14.67 -2.86
C ALA A 21 -4.26 -14.58 -3.29
N ARG A 22 -3.33 -15.06 -2.45
CA ARG A 22 -1.90 -15.08 -2.78
C ARG A 22 -1.61 -15.88 -4.06
N PHE A 23 -2.26 -17.02 -4.28
CA PHE A 23 -2.08 -17.82 -5.49
C PHE A 23 -2.47 -17.04 -6.75
N PHE A 24 -3.62 -16.35 -6.75
CA PHE A 24 -4.04 -15.56 -7.89
C PHE A 24 -3.12 -14.37 -8.16
N LEU A 25 -2.64 -13.70 -7.10
CA LEU A 25 -1.67 -12.61 -7.22
C LEU A 25 -0.35 -13.10 -7.86
N LEU A 26 0.15 -14.27 -7.45
CA LEU A 26 1.37 -14.86 -8.00
C LEU A 26 1.15 -15.37 -9.45
N LYS A 27 0.00 -15.94 -9.74
CA LYS A 27 -0.36 -16.42 -11.08
C LYS A 27 -0.37 -15.29 -12.12
N SER A 28 -0.63 -14.05 -11.71
CA SER A 28 -0.62 -12.89 -12.60
C SER A 28 0.76 -12.58 -13.21
N GLY A 29 1.84 -13.06 -12.60
CA GLY A 29 3.22 -12.75 -12.99
C GLY A 29 3.62 -11.28 -12.86
N LYS A 30 2.70 -10.40 -12.42
CA LYS A 30 2.93 -8.96 -12.31
C LYS A 30 3.60 -8.60 -10.97
N PRO A 31 4.37 -7.51 -10.91
CA PRO A 31 4.86 -6.95 -9.66
C PRO A 31 3.72 -6.71 -8.67
N ARG A 32 3.93 -7.04 -7.41
CA ARG A 32 2.93 -6.85 -6.35
C ARG A 32 3.25 -5.60 -5.54
N VAL A 33 2.27 -4.75 -5.40
CA VAL A 33 2.31 -3.61 -4.50
C VAL A 33 1.70 -4.04 -3.17
N VAL A 34 2.55 -4.37 -2.23
CA VAL A 34 2.18 -4.90 -0.91
C VAL A 34 1.90 -3.73 0.03
N PHE A 35 0.65 -3.60 0.50
CA PHE A 35 0.26 -2.61 1.50
C PHE A 35 0.00 -3.30 2.84
N ARG A 36 0.57 -2.78 3.92
CA ARG A 36 0.38 -3.30 5.28
C ARG A 36 0.15 -2.15 6.27
N LYS A 37 -0.77 -2.38 7.20
CA LYS A 37 -1.08 -1.45 8.29
C LYS A 37 -0.50 -1.99 9.59
N THR A 38 0.30 -1.18 10.26
CA THR A 38 0.79 -1.46 11.61
C THR A 38 0.02 -0.63 12.65
N ASN A 39 0.36 -0.78 13.92
CA ASN A 39 -0.27 -0.01 15.00
C ASN A 39 -0.04 1.51 14.87
N ARG A 40 1.15 1.94 14.46
CA ARG A 40 1.55 3.35 14.45
C ARG A 40 1.70 3.96 13.07
N PHE A 41 1.97 3.17 12.04
CA PHE A 41 2.30 3.64 10.69
C PHE A 41 1.80 2.68 9.61
N LEU A 42 1.94 3.09 8.37
CA LEU A 42 1.67 2.29 7.19
C LEU A 42 3.00 1.91 6.53
N GLN A 43 3.04 0.76 5.87
CA GLN A 43 4.17 0.27 5.08
C GLN A 43 3.69 -0.14 3.70
N ALA A 44 4.50 0.13 2.70
CA ALA A 44 4.27 -0.32 1.34
C ALA A 44 5.57 -0.78 0.69
N GLN A 45 5.46 -1.82 -0.12
CA GLN A 45 6.60 -2.44 -0.80
C GLN A 45 6.21 -2.80 -2.23
N VAL A 46 7.14 -2.66 -3.15
CA VAL A 46 7.04 -3.25 -4.48
C VAL A 46 7.85 -4.54 -4.48
N VAL A 47 7.19 -5.65 -4.80
CA VAL A 47 7.76 -7.00 -4.71
C VAL A 47 7.59 -7.72 -6.04
N ILE A 48 8.66 -8.31 -6.53
CA ILE A 48 8.67 -9.23 -7.66
C ILE A 48 8.83 -10.64 -7.12
N SER A 49 8.05 -11.58 -7.66
CA SER A 49 8.12 -12.99 -7.28
C SER A 49 8.66 -13.82 -8.43
N GLU A 50 9.76 -14.51 -8.18
CA GLU A 50 10.37 -15.45 -9.12
C GLU A 50 10.40 -16.84 -8.46
N ILE A 51 9.67 -17.81 -9.03
CA ILE A 51 9.66 -19.21 -8.59
C ILE A 51 9.64 -19.34 -7.06
N ALA A 52 8.56 -18.83 -6.42
CA ALA A 52 8.35 -18.84 -4.97
C ALA A 52 9.35 -18.01 -4.12
N LYS A 53 10.24 -17.26 -4.73
CA LYS A 53 11.13 -16.29 -4.06
C LYS A 53 10.58 -14.89 -4.25
N ASP A 54 10.35 -14.17 -3.17
CA ASP A 54 9.92 -12.77 -3.18
C ASP A 54 11.15 -11.87 -3.06
N ARG A 55 11.34 -10.97 -4.02
CA ARG A 55 12.37 -9.93 -4.01
C ARG A 55 11.72 -8.57 -3.81
N VAL A 56 12.06 -7.90 -2.73
CA VAL A 56 11.61 -6.52 -2.46
C VAL A 56 12.49 -5.56 -3.26
N ILE A 57 11.88 -4.78 -4.14
CA ILE A 57 12.58 -3.77 -4.97
C ILE A 57 12.64 -2.44 -4.22
N VAL A 58 11.50 -1.98 -3.72
CA VAL A 58 11.40 -0.72 -2.97
C VAL A 58 10.54 -0.95 -1.73
N ASN A 59 10.96 -0.36 -0.62
CA ASN A 59 10.20 -0.32 0.63
C ASN A 59 10.05 1.14 1.08
N VAL A 60 8.83 1.52 1.44
CA VAL A 60 8.49 2.85 1.94
C VAL A 60 7.58 2.72 3.16
N SER A 61 7.79 3.58 4.13
CA SER A 61 6.95 3.71 5.31
C SER A 61 6.45 5.14 5.45
N THR A 62 5.28 5.34 6.06
CA THR A 62 4.84 6.71 6.40
C THR A 62 5.78 7.42 7.38
N LYS A 63 6.66 6.70 8.09
CA LYS A 63 7.74 7.31 8.87
C LYS A 63 8.73 8.10 8.01
N ASP A 64 8.94 7.66 6.76
CA ASP A 64 9.86 8.34 5.85
C ASP A 64 9.36 9.75 5.50
N LEU A 65 8.04 10.00 5.60
CA LEU A 65 7.47 11.34 5.35
C LEU A 65 8.00 12.39 6.33
N ILE A 66 8.42 12.00 7.53
CA ILE A 66 9.03 12.90 8.52
C ILE A 66 10.32 13.52 7.94
N LYS A 67 11.13 12.73 7.23
CA LYS A 67 12.37 13.18 6.58
C LYS A 67 12.12 14.21 5.49
N PHE A 68 10.92 14.18 4.87
CA PHE A 68 10.52 15.12 3.82
C PHE A 68 9.82 16.37 4.34
N GLY A 69 9.57 16.45 5.67
CA GLY A 69 8.97 17.62 6.30
C GLY A 69 7.57 17.42 6.86
N TRP A 70 7.13 16.16 7.03
CA TRP A 70 5.93 15.89 7.83
C TRP A 70 6.15 16.34 9.26
N PRO A 71 5.27 17.20 9.83
CA PRO A 71 5.49 17.75 11.17
C PRO A 71 5.54 16.67 12.24
N GLU A 72 6.54 16.68 13.10
CA GLU A 72 6.67 15.72 14.21
C GLU A 72 5.48 15.79 15.17
N LYS A 73 4.92 16.98 15.38
CA LYS A 73 3.69 17.18 16.16
C LYS A 73 2.50 16.37 15.63
N LEU A 74 2.49 16.03 14.33
CA LEU A 74 1.50 15.20 13.68
C LEU A 74 1.94 13.73 13.51
N SER A 75 2.96 13.27 14.24
CA SER A 75 3.45 11.89 14.18
C SER A 75 2.36 10.85 14.52
N GLY A 76 1.39 11.19 15.37
CA GLY A 76 0.21 10.37 15.63
C GLY A 76 -0.72 10.19 14.42
N SER A 77 -0.61 11.04 13.40
CA SER A 77 -1.44 11.01 12.19
C SER A 77 -0.81 10.24 11.00
N LEU A 78 0.30 9.54 11.21
CA LEU A 78 0.99 8.74 10.16
C LEU A 78 0.15 7.57 9.58
N LYS A 79 -1.05 7.35 10.09
CA LYS A 79 -2.06 6.44 9.54
C LYS A 79 -3.26 7.16 8.91
N SER A 80 -3.20 8.46 8.73
CA SER A 80 -4.28 9.25 8.12
C SER A 80 -4.38 9.02 6.62
N LEU A 81 -5.49 9.47 6.01
CA LEU A 81 -5.68 9.43 4.56
C LEU A 81 -4.59 10.21 3.81
N PRO A 82 -4.24 11.46 4.23
CA PRO A 82 -3.16 12.21 3.59
C PRO A 82 -1.80 11.50 3.66
N ALA A 83 -1.47 10.90 4.81
CA ALA A 83 -0.22 10.15 4.97
C ALA A 83 -0.16 8.91 4.06
N ALA A 84 -1.28 8.20 3.92
CA ALA A 84 -1.40 7.07 3.00
C ALA A 84 -1.21 7.50 1.54
N TYR A 85 -1.85 8.59 1.14
CA TYR A 85 -1.74 9.17 -0.20
C TYR A 85 -0.29 9.55 -0.53
N LEU A 86 0.38 10.29 0.35
CA LEU A 86 1.78 10.70 0.17
C LEU A 86 2.74 9.51 0.15
N MET A 87 2.48 8.48 0.95
CA MET A 87 3.26 7.24 0.91
C MET A 87 3.14 6.55 -0.46
N GLY A 88 1.94 6.53 -1.05
CA GLY A 88 1.72 5.99 -2.39
C GLY A 88 2.49 6.80 -3.45
N TYR A 89 2.40 8.11 -3.38
CA TYR A 89 3.11 9.02 -4.27
C TYR A 89 4.64 8.81 -4.18
N LEU A 90 5.17 8.73 -2.96
CA LEU A 90 6.59 8.49 -2.70
C LEU A 90 7.06 7.12 -3.23
N LEU A 91 6.25 6.06 -3.05
CA LEU A 91 6.58 4.71 -3.53
C LEU A 91 6.68 4.69 -5.05
N ALA A 92 5.72 5.30 -5.74
CA ALA A 92 5.70 5.37 -7.20
C ALA A 92 6.87 6.16 -7.77
N LYS A 93 7.32 7.22 -7.08
CA LYS A 93 8.51 7.99 -7.48
C LYS A 93 9.83 7.25 -7.25
N ARG A 94 9.90 6.40 -6.23
CA ARG A 94 11.12 5.61 -5.92
C ARG A 94 11.27 4.36 -6.76
N THR A 95 10.21 3.89 -7.40
CA THR A 95 10.26 2.67 -8.20
C THR A 95 10.38 2.98 -9.69
N GLU A 96 11.18 2.21 -10.40
CA GLU A 96 11.26 2.23 -11.86
C GLU A 96 10.09 1.47 -12.52
N ILE A 97 9.44 0.61 -11.75
CA ILE A 97 8.30 -0.18 -12.19
C ILE A 97 7.08 0.73 -12.34
N LYS A 98 6.38 0.64 -13.46
CA LYS A 98 5.24 1.51 -13.79
C LYS A 98 3.88 0.86 -13.59
N SER A 99 3.82 -0.46 -13.41
CA SER A 99 2.55 -1.17 -13.25
C SER A 99 2.65 -2.33 -12.26
N GLY A 100 1.54 -2.67 -11.62
CA GLY A 100 1.49 -3.78 -10.68
C GLY A 100 0.10 -4.09 -10.16
N VAL A 101 -0.01 -5.13 -9.34
CA VAL A 101 -1.25 -5.56 -8.69
C VAL A 101 -1.18 -5.28 -7.18
N LEU A 102 -2.30 -4.85 -6.62
CA LEU A 102 -2.40 -4.51 -5.20
C LEU A 102 -2.52 -5.78 -4.34
N ASP A 103 -1.66 -5.91 -3.32
CA ASP A 103 -1.70 -6.96 -2.31
C ASP A 103 -1.96 -6.34 -0.92
N ILE A 104 -3.18 -6.42 -0.45
CA ILE A 104 -3.58 -5.91 0.87
C ILE A 104 -3.55 -6.99 1.96
N GLY A 105 -3.25 -8.24 1.61
CA GLY A 105 -3.26 -9.37 2.54
C GLY A 105 -4.65 -9.67 3.10
N LEU A 106 -4.77 -9.64 4.43
CA LEU A 106 -6.02 -9.91 5.15
C LEU A 106 -6.82 -8.63 5.47
N LEU A 107 -6.42 -7.47 4.96
CA LEU A 107 -7.18 -6.24 5.18
C LEU A 107 -8.47 -6.26 4.39
N SER A 108 -9.54 -5.74 4.98
CA SER A 108 -10.84 -5.63 4.32
C SER A 108 -10.83 -4.57 3.23
N HIS A 109 -11.53 -4.85 2.15
CA HIS A 109 -11.78 -3.91 1.05
C HIS A 109 -12.88 -2.91 1.46
N VAL A 110 -12.47 -1.77 2.01
CA VAL A 110 -13.40 -0.69 2.37
C VAL A 110 -13.19 0.47 1.39
N PRO A 111 -14.22 0.86 0.59
CA PRO A 111 -14.12 2.00 -0.34
C PRO A 111 -13.70 3.28 0.39
N LYS A 112 -13.01 4.17 -0.31
CA LYS A 112 -12.53 5.47 0.18
C LYS A 112 -11.63 5.38 1.43
N SER A 113 -11.09 4.19 1.73
CA SER A 113 -10.19 3.95 2.87
C SER A 113 -8.74 4.36 2.56
N ARG A 114 -7.87 4.20 3.57
CA ARG A 114 -6.42 4.47 3.47
C ARG A 114 -5.72 3.67 2.37
N ILE A 115 -6.20 2.44 2.11
CA ILE A 115 -5.69 1.59 1.04
C ILE A 115 -5.91 2.29 -0.30
N TYR A 116 -7.12 2.78 -0.53
CA TYR A 116 -7.46 3.46 -1.79
C TYR A 116 -6.90 4.88 -1.88
N ALA A 117 -6.67 5.56 -0.74
CA ALA A 117 -5.90 6.80 -0.73
C ALA A 117 -4.43 6.56 -1.16
N PHE A 118 -3.82 5.47 -0.71
CA PHE A 118 -2.50 5.04 -1.14
C PHE A 118 -2.47 4.75 -2.65
N VAL A 119 -3.44 4.00 -3.16
CA VAL A 119 -3.55 3.69 -4.60
C VAL A 119 -3.74 4.96 -5.43
N LYS A 120 -4.57 5.91 -4.96
CA LYS A 120 -4.74 7.20 -5.63
C LYS A 120 -3.42 7.97 -5.72
N GLY A 121 -2.65 8.01 -4.62
CA GLY A 121 -1.32 8.63 -4.63
C GLY A 121 -0.36 7.99 -5.63
N MET A 122 -0.40 6.67 -5.80
CA MET A 122 0.38 5.98 -6.81
C MET A 122 -0.07 6.31 -8.25
N LYS A 123 -1.38 6.32 -8.51
CA LYS A 123 -1.95 6.70 -9.82
C LYS A 123 -1.53 8.13 -10.20
N ASP A 124 -1.65 9.08 -9.28
CA ASP A 124 -1.28 10.47 -9.50
C ASP A 124 0.22 10.66 -9.79
N ALA A 125 1.05 9.75 -9.30
CA ALA A 125 2.49 9.71 -9.60
C ALA A 125 2.85 8.92 -10.87
N GLY A 126 1.85 8.39 -11.60
CA GLY A 126 2.02 7.69 -12.87
C GLY A 126 2.23 6.17 -12.75
N PHE A 127 1.86 5.56 -11.64
CA PHE A 127 1.89 4.10 -11.48
C PHE A 127 0.52 3.49 -11.77
N GLU A 128 0.49 2.48 -12.64
CA GLU A 128 -0.75 1.81 -13.07
C GLU A 128 -1.13 0.66 -12.13
N ILE A 129 -2.28 0.77 -11.49
CA ILE A 129 -2.91 -0.29 -10.69
C ILE A 129 -4.35 -0.45 -11.18
N PRO A 130 -4.78 -1.69 -11.49
CA PRO A 130 -6.16 -1.95 -11.89
C PRO A 130 -7.09 -1.80 -10.67
N VAL A 131 -7.76 -0.66 -10.58
CA VAL A 131 -8.72 -0.33 -9.50
C VAL A 131 -9.86 0.48 -10.09
N ASN A 132 -11.11 0.19 -9.68
CA ASN A 132 -12.27 0.99 -10.02
C ASN A 132 -12.16 2.38 -9.38
N GLU A 133 -12.44 3.43 -10.15
CA GLU A 133 -12.33 4.84 -9.70
C GLU A 133 -13.32 5.19 -8.60
N GLU A 134 -14.49 4.58 -8.58
CA GLU A 134 -15.53 4.80 -7.56
C GLU A 134 -15.08 4.50 -6.13
N VAL A 135 -14.10 3.59 -5.95
CA VAL A 135 -13.57 3.24 -4.64
C VAL A 135 -12.46 4.18 -4.16
N LEU A 136 -11.96 5.05 -5.04
CA LEU A 136 -10.92 6.02 -4.68
C LEU A 136 -11.53 7.13 -3.83
N PRO A 137 -10.81 7.67 -2.83
CA PRO A 137 -11.27 8.81 -2.07
C PRO A 137 -11.22 10.09 -2.92
N ASP A 138 -12.17 10.97 -2.71
CA ASP A 138 -12.21 12.29 -3.32
C ASP A 138 -11.08 13.17 -2.75
N ASP A 139 -10.64 14.17 -3.50
CA ASP A 139 -9.58 15.09 -3.05
C ASP A 139 -9.99 15.86 -1.79
N GLU A 140 -11.27 16.18 -1.64
CA GLU A 140 -11.81 16.81 -0.44
C GLU A 140 -11.62 15.93 0.81
N MET A 141 -11.79 14.62 0.69
CA MET A 141 -11.58 13.69 1.80
C MET A 141 -10.11 13.61 2.22
N ILE A 142 -9.19 13.69 1.26
CA ILE A 142 -7.74 13.67 1.51
C ILE A 142 -7.31 15.00 2.13
N ASN A 143 -7.85 16.11 1.64
CA ASN A 143 -7.51 17.48 2.01
C ASN A 143 -8.40 18.08 3.12
N ARG A 144 -9.12 17.25 3.86
CA ARG A 144 -10.14 17.65 4.83
C ARG A 144 -9.74 18.75 5.81
N LYS A 145 -8.44 18.89 6.11
CA LYS A 145 -7.89 19.98 6.90
C LYS A 145 -7.03 20.87 6.02
N THR A 146 -7.26 22.16 6.03
CA THR A 146 -6.52 23.16 5.24
C THR A 146 -5.00 23.07 5.44
N GLU A 147 -4.57 22.77 6.66
CA GLU A 147 -3.15 22.57 6.97
C GLU A 147 -2.56 21.36 6.27
N THR A 148 -3.32 20.25 6.18
CA THR A 148 -2.85 19.03 5.49
C THR A 148 -2.81 19.22 3.98
N ALA A 149 -3.69 20.02 3.38
CA ALA A 149 -3.67 20.34 1.95
C ALA A 149 -2.39 21.10 1.56
N LYS A 150 -2.01 22.12 2.34
CA LYS A 150 -0.75 22.85 2.15
C LYS A 150 0.48 21.93 2.27
N LEU A 151 0.49 21.07 3.28
CA LEU A 151 1.55 20.08 3.49
C LEU A 151 1.66 19.08 2.32
N ILE A 152 0.53 18.60 1.80
CA ILE A 152 0.51 17.68 0.65
C ILE A 152 1.18 18.33 -0.56
N ASN A 153 0.85 19.58 -0.87
CA ASN A 153 1.42 20.29 -2.01
C ASN A 153 2.92 20.55 -1.83
N GLN A 154 3.34 21.00 -0.66
CA GLN A 154 4.76 21.20 -0.34
C GLN A 154 5.57 19.89 -0.42
N LEU A 155 5.00 18.79 0.07
CA LEU A 155 5.67 17.48 0.03
C LEU A 155 5.70 16.91 -1.39
N LYS A 156 4.65 17.13 -2.19
CA LYS A 156 4.66 16.75 -3.62
C LYS A 156 5.76 17.47 -4.40
N GLU A 157 5.99 18.75 -4.12
CA GLU A 157 7.08 19.52 -4.76
C GLU A 157 8.45 18.98 -4.39
N LYS A 158 8.66 18.60 -3.13
CA LYS A 158 9.91 17.98 -2.68
C LYS A 158 10.12 16.55 -3.16
N LEU A 159 9.06 15.88 -3.60
CA LEU A 159 9.08 14.50 -4.07
C LEU A 159 9.10 14.41 -5.61
N LYS A 160 9.05 15.53 -6.32
CA LYS A 160 9.25 15.58 -7.78
C LYS A 160 10.71 15.32 -8.12
#